data_e951fb06271fe888cc0f70bd077d5a2e
#
_entry.id   e951fb06271fe888cc0f70bd077d5a2e
#
_cell.length_a   1.000
_cell.length_b   1.000
_cell.length_c   1.000
_cell.angle_alpha   90.00
_cell.angle_beta   90.00
_cell.angle_gamma   90.00
#
_symmetry.space_group_name_H-M   'P 1'
#
loop_
_entity.id
_entity.type
_entity.pdbx_description
1 polymer ?
#
loop_
_entity_poly.entity_id
_entity_poly.type
_entity_poly.pdbx_seq_one_letter_code
_entity_poly.pdbx_strand_id
1 'polypeptide(L)'
;MEVAFRTRKLQRQYERLADATRAYGNEVGRKYIVRINLMKQARDIEELRQLPALHCHPLKGDREGQWAVTLAGFHRLVFTLEGDRLEIAMIEEVSKHYGD
;
A
#
# COMPACT_ATOMS: atom_id res chain seq x y z
N MET A 1 5.88 10.09 -4.63
CA MET A 1 6.64 9.07 -5.35
C MET A 1 5.79 8.40 -6.41
N GLU A 2 6.41 7.78 -7.40
CA GLU A 2 5.68 7.06 -8.42
C GLU A 2 5.09 5.78 -7.84
N VAL A 3 3.87 5.45 -8.28
CA VAL A 3 3.19 4.22 -7.84
C VAL A 3 2.83 3.39 -9.06
N ALA A 4 3.12 2.11 -8.99
CA ALA A 4 2.76 1.15 -10.03
C ALA A 4 2.03 -0.01 -9.37
N PHE A 5 1.42 -0.87 -10.17
CA PHE A 5 0.59 -1.97 -9.67
C PHE A 5 1.06 -3.28 -10.28
N ARG A 6 1.23 -4.29 -9.44
CA ARG A 6 1.69 -5.59 -9.90
C ARG A 6 0.69 -6.23 -10.86
N THR A 7 -0.61 -6.00 -10.66
CA THR A 7 -1.66 -6.57 -11.49
C THR A 7 -2.64 -5.50 -11.95
N ARG A 8 -3.37 -5.80 -13.03
CA ARG A 8 -4.44 -4.93 -13.50
C ARG A 8 -5.59 -4.84 -12.50
N LYS A 9 -5.82 -5.91 -11.77
CA LYS A 9 -6.87 -5.95 -10.74
C LYS A 9 -6.59 -4.91 -9.66
N LEU A 10 -5.35 -4.86 -9.17
CA LEU A 10 -4.96 -3.86 -8.17
C LEU A 10 -5.09 -2.44 -8.71
N GLN A 11 -4.74 -2.23 -9.98
CA GLN A 11 -4.88 -0.91 -10.59
C GLN A 11 -6.33 -0.48 -10.70
N ARG A 12 -7.22 -1.37 -11.15
CA ARG A 12 -8.65 -1.05 -11.26
C ARG A 12 -9.26 -0.73 -9.91
N GLN A 13 -8.85 -1.47 -8.86
CA GLN A 13 -9.33 -1.22 -7.52
C GLN A 13 -8.93 0.17 -7.01
N TYR A 14 -7.79 0.66 -7.47
CA TYR A 14 -7.38 2.02 -7.16
C TYR A 14 -8.19 3.04 -7.97
N GLU A 15 -8.43 2.76 -9.23
CA GLU A 15 -9.13 3.69 -10.13
C GLU A 15 -10.62 3.76 -9.89
N ARG A 16 -11.21 2.71 -9.32
CA ARG A 16 -12.66 2.59 -9.16
C ARG A 16 -13.00 2.18 -7.73
N LEU A 17 -13.61 3.13 -7.00
CA LEU A 17 -14.01 2.87 -5.62
C LEU A 17 -14.91 1.64 -5.49
N ALA A 18 -15.84 1.45 -6.44
CA ALA A 18 -16.73 0.30 -6.41
C ALA A 18 -15.97 -1.03 -6.45
N ASP A 19 -14.89 -1.09 -7.22
CA ASP A 19 -14.07 -2.31 -7.30
C ASP A 19 -13.32 -2.54 -5.99
N ALA A 20 -12.77 -1.48 -5.39
CA ALA A 20 -12.08 -1.60 -4.12
C ALA A 20 -13.03 -2.02 -3.00
N THR A 21 -14.21 -1.42 -2.93
CA THR A 21 -15.17 -1.75 -1.87
C THR A 21 -15.77 -3.13 -2.04
N ARG A 22 -15.95 -3.59 -3.28
CA ARG A 22 -16.39 -4.96 -3.52
C ARG A 22 -15.34 -5.97 -3.07
N ALA A 23 -14.07 -5.66 -3.28
CA ALA A 23 -12.98 -6.58 -2.93
C ALA A 23 -12.68 -6.59 -1.44
N TYR A 24 -12.71 -5.43 -0.78
CA TYR A 24 -12.18 -5.28 0.57
C TYR A 24 -13.17 -4.76 1.60
N GLY A 25 -14.40 -4.42 1.19
CA GLY A 25 -15.38 -3.76 2.05
C GLY A 25 -15.20 -2.24 2.00
N ASN A 26 -16.20 -1.52 2.56
CA ASN A 26 -16.25 -0.07 2.43
C ASN A 26 -15.06 0.63 3.08
N GLU A 27 -14.74 0.28 4.32
CA GLU A 27 -13.68 0.96 5.04
C GLU A 27 -12.30 0.70 4.43
N VAL A 28 -11.98 -0.56 4.22
CA VAL A 28 -10.66 -0.93 3.69
C VAL A 28 -10.53 -0.45 2.24
N GLY A 29 -11.58 -0.57 1.44
CA GLY A 29 -11.54 -0.12 0.06
C GLY A 29 -11.26 1.37 -0.09
N ARG A 30 -11.91 2.19 0.75
CA ARG A 30 -11.67 3.63 0.74
C ARG A 30 -10.25 3.95 1.18
N LYS A 31 -9.78 3.30 2.23
CA LYS A 31 -8.42 3.53 2.74
C LYS A 31 -7.36 3.07 1.75
N TYR A 32 -7.62 2.01 1.00
CA TYR A 32 -6.72 1.58 -0.06
C TYR A 32 -6.45 2.73 -1.03
N ILE A 33 -7.50 3.38 -1.52
CA ILE A 33 -7.36 4.49 -2.46
C ILE A 33 -6.67 5.69 -1.81
N VAL A 34 -7.09 6.04 -0.59
CA VAL A 34 -6.54 7.20 0.12
C VAL A 34 -5.05 7.00 0.42
N ARG A 35 -4.66 5.79 0.86
CA ARG A 35 -3.25 5.50 1.16
C ARG A 35 -2.38 5.59 -0.09
N ILE A 36 -2.85 5.07 -1.21
CA ILE A 36 -2.11 5.18 -2.46
C ILE A 36 -1.96 6.64 -2.90
N ASN A 37 -3.02 7.45 -2.72
CA ASN A 37 -2.91 8.86 -3.01
C ASN A 37 -1.86 9.55 -2.13
N LEU A 38 -1.77 9.18 -0.86
CA LEU A 38 -0.73 9.70 0.03
C LEU A 38 0.67 9.28 -0.44
N MET A 39 0.80 8.03 -0.89
CA MET A 39 2.07 7.55 -1.43
C MET A 39 2.49 8.35 -2.67
N LYS A 40 1.54 8.67 -3.54
CA LYS A 40 1.83 9.49 -4.72
C LYS A 40 2.28 10.89 -4.35
N GLN A 41 1.76 11.45 -3.27
CA GLN A 41 2.11 12.79 -2.81
C GLN A 41 3.43 12.82 -2.06
N ALA A 42 3.85 11.72 -1.47
CA ALA A 42 5.09 11.65 -0.74
C ALA A 42 6.27 11.77 -1.69
N ARG A 43 7.33 12.45 -1.24
CA ARG A 43 8.53 12.62 -2.03
C ARG A 43 9.31 11.31 -2.15
N ASP A 44 9.37 10.55 -1.04
CA ASP A 44 10.13 9.30 -0.97
C ASP A 44 9.62 8.47 0.20
N ILE A 45 10.22 7.29 0.37
CA ILE A 45 9.82 6.37 1.42
C ILE A 45 10.05 6.95 2.83
N GLU A 46 11.09 7.78 2.99
CA GLU A 46 11.37 8.36 4.29
C GLU A 46 10.28 9.34 4.72
N GLU A 47 9.76 10.13 3.79
CA GLU A 47 8.64 11.01 4.07
C GLU A 47 7.39 10.21 4.44
N LEU A 48 7.15 9.12 3.72
CA LEU A 48 6.00 8.25 3.99
C LEU A 48 6.08 7.64 5.40
N ARG A 49 7.29 7.27 5.83
CA ARG A 49 7.50 6.69 7.17
C ARG A 49 7.21 7.68 8.29
N GLN A 50 7.25 8.97 8.01
CA GLN A 50 7.00 10.00 9.02
C GLN A 50 5.53 10.24 9.29
N LEU A 51 4.63 9.62 8.53
CA LEU A 51 3.19 9.76 8.72
C LEU A 51 2.70 8.70 9.71
N PRO A 52 2.42 9.07 10.98
CA PRO A 52 2.13 8.06 12.02
C PRO A 52 0.93 7.17 11.70
N ALA A 53 -0.10 7.72 11.09
CA ALA A 53 -1.32 6.98 10.79
C ALA A 53 -1.08 5.81 9.82
N LEU A 54 -0.03 5.87 9.02
CA LEU A 54 0.26 4.83 8.04
C LEU A 54 1.03 3.66 8.61
N HIS A 55 1.76 3.90 9.69
CA HIS A 55 2.63 2.88 10.28
C HIS A 55 3.46 2.16 9.20
N CYS A 56 4.08 2.95 8.33
CA CYS A 56 4.87 2.43 7.21
C CYS A 56 6.17 1.81 7.72
N HIS A 57 6.38 0.54 7.41
CA HIS A 57 7.56 -0.18 7.90
C HIS A 57 7.95 -1.31 6.95
N PRO A 58 9.24 -1.69 6.95
CA PRO A 58 9.67 -2.86 6.17
C PRO A 58 9.24 -4.14 6.87
N LEU A 59 8.94 -5.16 6.08
CA LEU A 59 8.58 -6.47 6.59
C LEU A 59 9.84 -7.33 6.75
N LYS A 60 9.75 -8.36 7.60
CA LYS A 60 10.88 -9.20 7.95
C LYS A 60 10.62 -10.65 7.56
N GLY A 61 11.66 -11.48 7.71
CA GLY A 61 11.57 -12.91 7.44
C GLY A 61 11.35 -13.20 5.97
N ASP A 62 10.37 -14.03 5.68
CA ASP A 62 10.06 -14.44 4.30
C ASP A 62 9.61 -13.29 3.42
N ARG A 63 9.23 -12.17 4.03
CA ARG A 63 8.76 -10.99 3.31
C ARG A 63 9.80 -9.87 3.25
N GLU A 64 11.04 -10.19 3.53
CA GLU A 64 12.12 -9.21 3.42
C GLU A 64 12.14 -8.59 2.02
N GLY A 65 12.29 -7.27 1.96
CA GLY A 65 12.18 -6.53 0.71
C GLY A 65 10.82 -5.93 0.45
N GLN A 66 9.81 -6.35 1.23
CA GLN A 66 8.48 -5.77 1.16
C GLN A 66 8.27 -4.75 2.26
N TRP A 67 7.32 -3.84 2.03
CA TRP A 67 6.91 -2.79 2.95
C TRP A 67 5.41 -2.88 3.16
N ALA A 68 4.93 -2.35 4.26
CA ALA A 68 3.50 -2.31 4.53
C ALA A 68 3.08 -0.98 5.09
N VAL A 69 1.85 -0.56 4.73
CA VAL A 69 1.14 0.53 5.40
C VAL A 69 -0.19 0.00 5.89
N THR A 70 -0.62 0.46 7.05
CA THR A 70 -1.89 0.05 7.65
C THR A 70 -3.06 0.62 6.86
N LEU A 71 -4.07 -0.20 6.62
CA LEU A 71 -5.34 0.24 6.05
C LEU A 71 -6.37 0.38 7.17
N ALA A 72 -6.99 -0.69 7.59
CA ALA A 72 -7.95 -0.69 8.68
C ALA A 72 -8.00 -2.08 9.30
N GLY A 73 -8.22 -2.16 10.62
CA GLY A 73 -8.24 -3.43 11.32
C GLY A 73 -6.95 -4.21 11.10
N PHE A 74 -7.08 -5.43 10.61
CA PHE A 74 -5.92 -6.28 10.33
C PHE A 74 -5.45 -6.18 8.89
N HIS A 75 -6.02 -5.28 8.09
CA HIS A 75 -5.63 -5.15 6.69
C HIS A 75 -4.44 -4.21 6.53
N ARG A 76 -3.53 -4.59 5.64
CA ARG A 76 -2.38 -3.76 5.30
C ARG A 76 -2.16 -3.80 3.79
N LEU A 77 -1.62 -2.70 3.27
CA LEU A 77 -1.21 -2.59 1.88
C LEU A 77 0.27 -2.94 1.80
N VAL A 78 0.58 -3.97 1.02
CA VAL A 78 1.97 -4.43 0.85
C VAL A 78 2.50 -3.93 -0.48
N PHE A 79 3.71 -3.38 -0.45
CA PHE A 79 4.36 -2.88 -1.65
C PHE A 79 5.85 -3.13 -1.60
N THR A 80 6.50 -3.07 -2.75
CA THR A 80 7.96 -3.14 -2.87
C THR A 80 8.46 -1.84 -3.46
N LEU A 81 9.75 -1.56 -3.27
CA LEU A 81 10.39 -0.39 -3.88
C LEU A 81 11.19 -0.85 -5.07
N GLU A 82 10.95 -0.25 -6.23
CA GLU A 82 11.58 -0.60 -7.49
C GLU A 82 12.17 0.66 -8.14
N GLY A 83 12.93 0.44 -9.21
CA GLY A 83 13.63 1.52 -9.89
C GLY A 83 15.06 1.65 -9.38
N ASP A 84 15.91 2.33 -10.15
CA ASP A 84 17.32 2.47 -9.85
C ASP A 84 17.58 3.16 -8.52
N ARG A 85 16.67 4.04 -8.11
CA ARG A 85 16.78 4.80 -6.85
C ARG A 85 15.67 4.42 -5.87
N LEU A 86 15.03 3.28 -6.08
CA LEU A 86 13.91 2.81 -5.26
C LEU A 86 12.80 3.87 -5.16
N GLU A 87 12.55 4.56 -6.28
CA GLU A 87 11.61 5.67 -6.33
C GLU A 87 10.18 5.24 -6.71
N ILE A 88 9.99 3.98 -7.06
CA ILE A 88 8.69 3.46 -7.49
C ILE A 88 8.15 2.53 -6.40
N ALA A 89 6.96 2.84 -5.90
CA ALA A 89 6.24 1.94 -5.00
C ALA A 89 5.38 1.01 -5.87
N MET A 90 5.74 -0.27 -5.89
CA MET A 90 5.01 -1.29 -6.64
C MET A 90 4.00 -1.95 -5.71
N ILE A 91 2.72 -1.70 -5.92
CA ILE A 91 1.66 -2.28 -5.10
C ILE A 91 1.56 -3.77 -5.38
N GLU A 92 1.73 -4.58 -4.33
CA GLU A 92 1.76 -6.04 -4.46
C GLU A 92 0.44 -6.70 -4.09
N GLU A 93 -0.15 -6.32 -2.95
CA GLU A 93 -1.39 -6.92 -2.47
C GLU A 93 -1.96 -6.15 -1.29
N VAL A 94 -3.23 -6.40 -1.02
CA VAL A 94 -3.85 -6.08 0.27
C VAL A 94 -3.92 -7.38 1.04
N SER A 95 -3.31 -7.44 2.21
CA SER A 95 -3.31 -8.67 3.01
C SER A 95 -3.91 -8.44 4.38
N LYS A 96 -4.39 -9.52 4.99
CA LYS A 96 -4.76 -9.53 6.39
C LYS A 96 -3.58 -10.01 7.20
N HIS A 97 -3.31 -9.33 8.29
CA HIS A 97 -2.21 -9.70 9.16
C HIS A 97 -2.70 -9.66 10.61
N TYR A 98 -2.68 -10.80 11.26
CA TYR A 98 -3.12 -10.92 12.66
C TYR A 98 -1.92 -10.93 13.59
N GLY A 99 -1.87 -9.96 14.49
CA GLY A 99 -0.99 -10.03 15.63
C GLY A 99 0.50 -9.80 15.39
N ASP A 100 0.87 -8.65 15.01
CA ASP A 100 2.27 -8.26 15.20
C ASP A 100 2.39 -6.83 15.67
#